data_ffc7807e677b25df7c129ad117b761a2
#
_entry.id   ffc7807e677b25df7c129ad117b761a2
#
_cell.length_a   1.000
_cell.length_b   1.000
_cell.length_c   1.000
_cell.angle_alpha   90.00
_cell.angle_beta   90.00
_cell.angle_gamma   90.00
#
_symmetry.space_group_name_H-M   'P 1'
#
loop_
_entity.id
_entity.type
_entity.pdbx_description
1 polymer ?
#
loop_
_entity_poly.entity_id
_entity_poly.type
_entity_poly.pdbx_seq_one_letter_code
_entity_poly.pdbx_strand_id
1 'polypeptide(L)'
;MKSRCAQAVRERGVALVSSLLLLLIITIIALSMFRSFGSQEKIAGNLREKDRALHAAESVQQYAEWWLTQPAGSIAASAPVACVLGAPLNANAGQGQICTNASSLANLGINPTQQLPWLVTYIQYSPVGMATPLQAGNNNDPAYAWTPGFYVVDLGLAADAQGEAYQIDAFSSGATTGTVAVVESTYEVQQGVVNRGGL
;
A
#
# COMPACT_ATOMS: atom_id res chain seq x y z
N MET A 1 9.48 71.23 -42.63
CA MET A 1 8.70 70.43 -41.65
C MET A 1 7.88 69.36 -42.31
N LYS A 2 8.49 68.37 -42.98
CA LYS A 2 7.73 67.28 -43.69
C LYS A 2 8.24 65.85 -43.48
N SER A 3 9.17 65.58 -42.57
CA SER A 3 9.80 64.23 -42.44
C SER A 3 9.40 63.41 -41.19
N ARG A 4 8.60 63.97 -40.24
CA ARG A 4 8.24 63.24 -39.01
C ARG A 4 7.00 62.36 -39.11
N CYS A 5 6.09 62.56 -40.03
CA CYS A 5 4.89 61.74 -40.14
C CYS A 5 5.10 60.39 -40.82
N ALA A 6 6.10 60.24 -41.68
CA ALA A 6 6.35 58.98 -42.39
C ALA A 6 7.01 57.91 -41.53
N GLN A 7 7.80 58.28 -40.51
CA GLN A 7 8.42 57.36 -39.57
C GLN A 7 7.42 56.76 -38.58
N ALA A 8 6.45 57.54 -38.09
CA ALA A 8 5.47 57.08 -37.14
C ALA A 8 4.55 55.98 -37.67
N VAL A 9 4.29 55.93 -38.97
CA VAL A 9 3.45 54.88 -39.61
C VAL A 9 4.22 53.57 -39.77
N ARG A 10 5.55 53.65 -40.01
CA ARG A 10 6.40 52.48 -40.15
C ARG A 10 6.65 51.77 -38.82
N GLU A 11 6.74 52.49 -37.74
CA GLU A 11 6.92 51.92 -36.37
C GLU A 11 5.68 51.19 -35.89
N ARG A 12 4.47 51.63 -36.25
CA ARG A 12 3.20 50.98 -35.87
C ARG A 12 3.06 49.57 -36.46
N GLY A 13 3.56 49.33 -37.65
CA GLY A 13 3.55 48.01 -38.29
C GLY A 13 4.47 47.00 -37.58
N VAL A 14 5.67 47.41 -37.18
CA VAL A 14 6.64 46.57 -36.46
C VAL A 14 6.16 46.23 -35.07
N ALA A 15 5.55 47.18 -34.34
CA ALA A 15 5.00 46.93 -33.03
C ALA A 15 3.88 45.86 -33.02
N LEU A 16 3.04 45.85 -34.08
CA LEU A 16 1.97 44.90 -34.21
C LEU A 16 2.49 43.48 -34.46
N VAL A 17 3.49 43.35 -35.32
CA VAL A 17 4.15 42.04 -35.62
C VAL A 17 4.89 41.51 -34.40
N SER A 18 5.63 42.39 -33.68
CA SER A 18 6.36 41.98 -32.48
C SER A 18 5.42 41.56 -31.35
N SER A 19 4.28 42.23 -31.16
CA SER A 19 3.28 41.85 -30.14
C SER A 19 2.62 40.50 -30.49
N LEU A 20 2.35 40.23 -31.76
CA LEU A 20 1.76 38.96 -32.20
C LEU A 20 2.74 37.80 -32.02
N LEU A 21 4.02 38.04 -32.28
CA LEU A 21 5.09 37.07 -32.11
C LEU A 21 5.30 36.75 -30.63
N LEU A 22 5.27 37.76 -29.78
CA LEU A 22 5.38 37.62 -28.31
C LEU A 22 4.19 36.86 -27.74
N LEU A 23 2.98 37.14 -28.20
CA LEU A 23 1.76 36.43 -27.80
C LEU A 23 1.83 34.94 -28.22
N LEU A 24 2.34 34.66 -29.42
CA LEU A 24 2.53 33.29 -29.90
C LEU A 24 3.54 32.50 -29.02
N ILE A 25 4.64 33.12 -28.63
CA ILE A 25 5.64 32.48 -27.76
C ILE A 25 5.03 32.20 -26.39
N ILE A 26 4.32 33.17 -25.79
CA ILE A 26 3.67 32.98 -24.49
C ILE A 26 2.63 31.85 -24.54
N THR A 27 1.84 31.76 -25.61
CA THR A 27 0.84 30.70 -25.75
C THR A 27 1.47 29.31 -25.85
N ILE A 28 2.60 29.17 -26.57
CA ILE A 28 3.33 27.89 -26.66
C ILE A 28 3.89 27.48 -25.30
N ILE A 29 4.47 28.43 -24.54
CA ILE A 29 5.00 28.19 -23.20
C ILE A 29 3.86 27.78 -22.26
N ALA A 30 2.73 28.49 -22.28
CA ALA A 30 1.57 28.18 -21.46
C ALA A 30 1.02 26.78 -21.75
N LEU A 31 0.86 26.41 -23.02
CA LEU A 31 0.42 25.05 -23.42
C LEU A 31 1.39 23.96 -22.97
N SER A 32 2.69 24.22 -23.00
CA SER A 32 3.72 23.31 -22.53
C SER A 32 3.62 23.08 -21.01
N MET A 33 3.38 24.14 -20.23
CA MET A 33 3.18 24.06 -18.79
C MET A 33 1.93 23.23 -18.43
N PHE A 34 0.81 23.46 -19.11
CA PHE A 34 -0.42 22.71 -18.82
C PHE A 34 -0.25 21.20 -19.01
N ARG A 35 0.49 20.76 -20.02
CA ARG A 35 0.79 19.33 -20.21
C ARG A 35 1.64 18.77 -19.08
N SER A 36 2.58 19.52 -18.56
CA SER A 36 3.42 19.11 -17.42
C SER A 36 2.62 18.97 -16.14
N PHE A 37 1.69 19.87 -15.85
CA PHE A 37 0.85 19.79 -14.66
C PHE A 37 -0.04 18.56 -14.63
N GLY A 38 -0.64 18.17 -15.74
CA GLY A 38 -1.49 16.98 -15.83
C GLY A 38 -0.74 15.65 -15.54
N SER A 39 0.55 15.57 -15.90
CA SER A 39 1.38 14.40 -15.54
C SER A 39 1.79 14.42 -14.06
N GLN A 40 2.11 15.58 -13.51
CA GLN A 40 2.46 15.73 -12.10
C GLN A 40 1.29 15.37 -11.17
N GLU A 41 0.07 15.77 -11.52
CA GLU A 41 -1.13 15.42 -10.76
C GLU A 41 -1.37 13.91 -10.72
N LYS A 42 -1.20 13.21 -11.84
CA LYS A 42 -1.32 11.75 -11.89
C LYS A 42 -0.24 11.06 -11.05
N ILE A 43 1.00 11.54 -11.12
CA ILE A 43 2.10 10.99 -10.31
C ILE A 43 1.82 11.22 -8.82
N ALA A 44 1.42 12.43 -8.42
CA ALA A 44 1.08 12.75 -7.05
C ALA A 44 -0.09 11.91 -6.52
N GLY A 45 -1.12 11.69 -7.35
CA GLY A 45 -2.24 10.80 -7.03
C GLY A 45 -1.79 9.36 -6.78
N ASN A 46 -0.97 8.81 -7.68
CA ASN A 46 -0.47 7.45 -7.55
C ASN A 46 0.45 7.28 -6.32
N LEU A 47 1.29 8.27 -6.01
CA LEU A 47 2.13 8.25 -4.81
C LEU A 47 1.28 8.25 -3.55
N ARG A 48 0.26 9.11 -3.48
CA ARG A 48 -0.64 9.16 -2.33
C ARG A 48 -1.38 7.84 -2.11
N GLU A 49 -1.83 7.19 -3.18
CA GLU A 49 -2.46 5.87 -3.09
C GLU A 49 -1.48 4.79 -2.62
N LYS A 50 -0.23 4.87 -3.05
CA LYS A 50 0.82 3.95 -2.62
C LYS A 50 1.19 4.14 -1.15
N ASP A 51 1.34 5.38 -0.70
CA ASP A 51 1.60 5.71 0.70
C ASP A 51 0.46 5.23 1.60
N ARG A 52 -0.77 5.42 1.16
CA ARG A 52 -1.94 4.92 1.86
C ARG A 52 -1.94 3.40 2.00
N ALA A 53 -1.62 2.67 0.92
CA ALA A 53 -1.52 1.22 0.97
C ALA A 53 -0.40 0.76 1.91
N LEU A 54 0.74 1.46 1.91
CA LEU A 54 1.88 1.16 2.77
C LEU A 54 1.52 1.36 4.25
N HIS A 55 0.97 2.51 4.62
CA HIS A 55 0.57 2.77 6.02
C HIS A 55 -0.48 1.80 6.52
N ALA A 56 -1.39 1.37 5.65
CA ALA A 56 -2.34 0.34 6.02
C ALA A 56 -1.66 -1.02 6.22
N ALA A 57 -0.70 -1.40 5.38
CA ALA A 57 0.07 -2.63 5.53
C ALA A 57 0.92 -2.63 6.82
N GLU A 58 1.54 -1.49 7.16
CA GLU A 58 2.26 -1.31 8.43
C GLU A 58 1.33 -1.47 9.65
N SER A 59 0.11 -0.92 9.57
CA SER A 59 -0.88 -1.08 10.63
C SER A 59 -1.32 -2.55 10.78
N VAL A 60 -1.45 -3.26 9.67
CA VAL A 60 -1.76 -4.70 9.65
C VAL A 60 -0.62 -5.50 10.26
N GLN A 61 0.64 -5.15 9.96
CA GLN A 61 1.81 -5.80 10.54
C GLN A 61 1.80 -5.69 12.07
N GLN A 62 1.62 -4.48 12.60
CA GLN A 62 1.54 -4.27 14.05
C GLN A 62 0.38 -5.05 14.69
N TYR A 63 -0.74 -5.12 14.00
CA TYR A 63 -1.88 -5.93 14.43
C TYR A 63 -1.55 -7.42 14.44
N ALA A 64 -0.84 -7.92 13.44
CA ALA A 64 -0.44 -9.32 13.35
C ALA A 64 0.54 -9.71 14.48
N GLU A 65 1.50 -8.85 14.80
CA GLU A 65 2.40 -9.01 15.94
C GLU A 65 1.62 -9.06 17.28
N TRP A 66 0.68 -8.14 17.46
CA TRP A 66 -0.21 -8.18 18.60
C TRP A 66 -1.07 -9.45 18.62
N TRP A 67 -1.63 -9.85 17.48
CA TRP A 67 -2.47 -11.04 17.33
C TRP A 67 -1.73 -12.32 17.75
N LEU A 68 -0.46 -12.46 17.42
CA LEU A 68 0.37 -13.59 17.85
C LEU A 68 0.46 -13.71 19.37
N THR A 69 0.37 -12.61 20.10
CA THR A 69 0.40 -12.58 21.57
C THR A 69 -0.96 -12.86 22.20
N GLN A 70 -2.03 -12.91 21.42
CA GLN A 70 -3.39 -13.17 21.89
C GLN A 70 -3.69 -14.69 21.95
N PRO A 71 -4.74 -15.10 22.68
CA PRO A 71 -5.11 -16.52 22.74
C PRO A 71 -5.34 -17.17 21.38
N ALA A 72 -5.92 -16.45 20.42
CA ALA A 72 -6.14 -16.96 19.07
C ALA A 72 -4.82 -17.26 18.33
N GLY A 73 -3.86 -16.35 18.39
CA GLY A 73 -2.53 -16.53 17.81
C GLY A 73 -1.76 -17.65 18.51
N SER A 74 -1.81 -17.69 19.83
CA SER A 74 -1.17 -18.76 20.62
C SER A 74 -1.74 -20.14 20.31
N ILE A 75 -3.05 -20.28 20.11
CA ILE A 75 -3.67 -21.55 19.70
C ILE A 75 -3.21 -21.91 18.29
N ALA A 76 -3.20 -20.96 17.36
CA ALA A 76 -2.72 -21.17 15.99
C ALA A 76 -1.23 -21.60 15.96
N ALA A 77 -0.40 -20.99 16.81
CA ALA A 77 1.02 -21.31 16.97
C ALA A 77 1.25 -22.73 17.50
N SER A 78 0.36 -23.25 18.36
CA SER A 78 0.48 -24.60 18.89
C SER A 78 0.17 -25.70 17.86
N ALA A 79 -0.47 -25.37 16.74
CA ALA A 79 -0.89 -26.31 15.72
C ALA A 79 -0.75 -25.70 14.31
N PRO A 80 0.48 -25.38 13.86
CA PRO A 80 0.68 -24.83 12.54
C PRO A 80 0.29 -25.83 11.45
N VAL A 81 -0.20 -25.34 10.33
CA VAL A 81 -0.74 -26.14 9.24
C VAL A 81 0.10 -26.02 7.97
N ALA A 82 0.10 -27.03 7.13
CA ALA A 82 0.67 -26.92 5.80
C ALA A 82 -0.23 -26.04 4.93
N CYS A 83 0.23 -24.84 4.59
CA CYS A 83 -0.49 -23.95 3.70
C CYS A 83 -0.38 -24.49 2.26
N VAL A 84 -1.53 -24.71 1.65
CA VAL A 84 -1.62 -25.19 0.26
C VAL A 84 -2.56 -24.29 -0.53
N LEU A 85 -2.29 -24.15 -1.81
CA LEU A 85 -3.12 -23.33 -2.70
C LEU A 85 -4.57 -23.77 -2.64
N GLY A 86 -5.48 -22.84 -2.43
CA GLY A 86 -6.92 -23.10 -2.35
C GLY A 86 -7.43 -23.57 -0.98
N ALA A 87 -6.57 -23.82 0.00
CA ALA A 87 -7.01 -24.07 1.37
C ALA A 87 -7.28 -22.76 2.10
N PRO A 88 -8.45 -22.61 2.75
CA PRO A 88 -8.75 -21.38 3.52
C PRO A 88 -7.92 -21.37 4.80
N LEU A 89 -7.19 -20.27 5.02
CA LEU A 89 -6.52 -19.98 6.30
C LEU A 89 -7.45 -19.33 7.32
N ASN A 90 -8.73 -19.54 7.25
CA ASN A 90 -9.77 -18.91 8.06
C ASN A 90 -9.71 -17.37 8.08
N ALA A 91 -10.66 -16.74 7.42
CA ALA A 91 -10.74 -15.29 7.27
C ALA A 91 -10.93 -14.53 8.61
N ASN A 92 -11.37 -15.20 9.66
CA ASN A 92 -11.59 -14.57 10.96
C ASN A 92 -10.31 -14.63 11.81
N ALA A 93 -9.87 -13.48 12.31
CA ALA A 93 -8.71 -13.39 13.19
C ALA A 93 -8.83 -14.29 14.47
N GLY A 94 -10.05 -14.62 14.89
CA GLY A 94 -10.30 -15.55 16.02
C GLY A 94 -10.01 -17.02 15.70
N GLN A 95 -9.83 -17.37 14.43
CA GLN A 95 -9.60 -18.74 13.94
C GLN A 95 -8.44 -18.79 12.92
N GLY A 96 -7.61 -17.74 12.90
CA GLY A 96 -6.46 -17.67 11.98
C GLY A 96 -5.54 -18.87 12.14
N GLN A 97 -4.90 -19.28 11.06
CA GLN A 97 -3.95 -20.39 11.02
C GLN A 97 -2.56 -19.91 10.65
N ILE A 98 -1.54 -20.53 11.22
CA ILE A 98 -0.13 -20.27 10.94
C ILE A 98 0.40 -21.36 10.00
N CYS A 99 1.16 -20.97 9.00
CA CYS A 99 1.79 -21.87 8.04
C CYS A 99 3.04 -22.52 8.63
N THR A 100 3.28 -23.82 8.36
CA THR A 100 4.38 -24.59 8.96
C THR A 100 5.78 -24.20 8.49
N ASN A 101 5.93 -23.51 7.37
CA ASN A 101 7.25 -23.10 6.86
C ASN A 101 7.14 -21.99 5.79
N ALA A 102 8.22 -21.22 5.61
CA ALA A 102 8.31 -20.16 4.62
C ALA A 102 8.18 -20.67 3.17
N SER A 103 8.60 -21.90 2.90
CA SER A 103 8.43 -22.50 1.57
C SER A 103 6.97 -22.77 1.23
N SER A 104 6.06 -22.81 2.20
CA SER A 104 4.63 -22.89 1.93
C SER A 104 4.13 -21.69 1.14
N LEU A 105 4.57 -20.48 1.47
CA LEU A 105 4.19 -19.28 0.73
C LEU A 105 4.78 -19.28 -0.69
N ALA A 106 6.04 -19.67 -0.84
CA ALA A 106 6.67 -19.84 -2.15
C ALA A 106 6.00 -20.93 -2.99
N ASN A 107 5.64 -22.06 -2.37
CA ASN A 107 4.93 -23.16 -3.03
C ASN A 107 3.49 -22.79 -3.41
N LEU A 108 2.88 -21.82 -2.74
CA LEU A 108 1.59 -21.25 -3.09
C LEU A 108 1.65 -20.38 -4.35
N GLY A 109 2.83 -20.20 -4.95
CA GLY A 109 3.01 -19.28 -6.07
C GLY A 109 2.78 -17.81 -5.67
N ILE A 110 2.79 -17.53 -4.37
CA ILE A 110 2.72 -16.17 -3.85
C ILE A 110 4.06 -15.51 -4.12
N ASN A 111 4.19 -14.96 -5.30
CA ASN A 111 5.25 -14.01 -5.59
C ASN A 111 4.71 -12.63 -5.20
N PRO A 112 5.18 -12.02 -4.09
CA PRO A 112 4.66 -10.72 -3.62
C PRO A 112 4.85 -9.60 -4.65
N THR A 113 5.67 -9.83 -5.67
CA THR A 113 5.90 -8.88 -6.75
C THR A 113 5.03 -9.10 -7.99
N GLN A 114 4.46 -10.29 -8.18
CA GLN A 114 3.76 -10.64 -9.42
C GLN A 114 2.35 -11.17 -9.22
N GLN A 115 2.08 -11.84 -8.11
CA GLN A 115 0.77 -12.37 -7.80
C GLN A 115 0.40 -12.00 -6.38
N LEU A 116 -0.72 -11.37 -6.29
CA LEU A 116 -1.28 -10.96 -5.02
C LEU A 116 -1.72 -12.21 -4.25
N PRO A 117 -1.54 -12.25 -2.93
CA PRO A 117 -1.82 -13.42 -2.10
C PRO A 117 -3.32 -13.78 -1.99
N TRP A 118 -4.15 -13.24 -2.83
CA TRP A 118 -5.60 -13.36 -2.78
C TRP A 118 -6.18 -14.68 -3.26
N LEU A 119 -5.38 -15.53 -3.81
CA LEU A 119 -5.82 -16.91 -4.16
C LEU A 119 -5.91 -17.80 -2.92
N VAL A 120 -5.38 -17.36 -1.79
CA VAL A 120 -5.45 -18.05 -0.50
C VAL A 120 -6.18 -17.14 0.48
N THR A 121 -7.09 -17.69 1.26
CA THR A 121 -7.77 -16.95 2.31
C THR A 121 -6.77 -16.52 3.36
N TYR A 122 -6.61 -15.24 3.54
CA TYR A 122 -5.71 -14.62 4.51
C TYR A 122 -6.44 -14.26 5.81
N ILE A 123 -5.70 -13.99 6.87
CA ILE A 123 -6.28 -13.47 8.11
C ILE A 123 -6.59 -11.99 7.91
N GLN A 124 -7.86 -11.62 8.08
CA GLN A 124 -8.31 -10.25 7.87
C GLN A 124 -7.91 -9.34 9.02
N TYR A 125 -7.51 -8.12 8.67
CA TYR A 125 -7.31 -7.04 9.62
C TYR A 125 -8.65 -6.61 10.23
N SER A 126 -8.84 -6.94 11.50
CA SER A 126 -10.11 -6.74 12.20
C SER A 126 -9.83 -6.30 13.65
N PRO A 127 -9.27 -5.09 13.86
CA PRO A 127 -8.97 -4.60 15.19
C PRO A 127 -10.25 -4.36 16.02
N VAL A 128 -10.14 -4.59 17.32
CA VAL A 128 -11.26 -4.44 18.27
C VAL A 128 -11.74 -2.97 18.25
N GLY A 129 -13.03 -2.78 18.09
CA GLY A 129 -13.66 -1.44 18.03
C GLY A 129 -13.81 -0.85 16.64
N MET A 130 -13.28 -1.48 15.60
CA MET A 130 -13.62 -1.16 14.23
C MET A 130 -14.89 -1.89 13.80
N ALA A 131 -15.97 -1.16 13.58
CA ALA A 131 -17.30 -1.71 13.33
C ALA A 131 -17.45 -2.38 11.96
N THR A 132 -16.48 -2.23 11.04
CA THR A 132 -16.56 -2.81 9.69
C THR A 132 -15.17 -3.20 9.21
N PRO A 133 -15.03 -4.38 8.57
CA PRO A 133 -13.86 -4.60 7.74
C PRO A 133 -13.79 -3.46 6.71
N LEU A 134 -12.59 -2.95 6.48
CA LEU A 134 -12.30 -1.90 5.50
C LEU A 134 -12.56 -2.43 4.10
N GLN A 135 -13.83 -2.66 3.78
CA GLN A 135 -14.27 -3.29 2.55
C GLN A 135 -14.63 -2.25 1.50
N ALA A 136 -14.21 -2.52 0.27
CA ALA A 136 -14.67 -1.76 -0.88
C ALA A 136 -16.20 -1.78 -0.96
N GLY A 137 -16.82 -0.60 -0.95
CA GLY A 137 -18.25 -0.46 -1.18
C GLY A 137 -19.11 0.05 -0.03
N ASN A 138 -18.55 0.38 1.11
CA ASN A 138 -19.28 1.10 2.12
C ASN A 138 -19.21 2.62 1.85
N ASN A 139 -20.36 3.26 1.69
CA ASN A 139 -20.53 4.60 1.10
C ASN A 139 -19.86 5.78 1.83
N ASN A 140 -19.10 5.56 2.88
CA ASN A 140 -18.57 6.63 3.73
C ASN A 140 -17.04 6.66 3.87
N ASP A 141 -16.30 5.73 3.27
CA ASP A 141 -14.84 5.75 3.36
C ASP A 141 -14.23 5.43 1.99
N PRO A 142 -13.18 6.14 1.56
CA PRO A 142 -12.45 5.77 0.36
C PRO A 142 -11.83 4.40 0.59
N ALA A 143 -12.61 3.42 0.24
CA ALA A 143 -12.39 2.03 0.50
C ALA A 143 -11.05 1.57 -0.06
N TYR A 144 -10.42 0.68 0.65
CA TYR A 144 -9.39 -0.17 0.10
C TYR A 144 -10.04 -1.11 -0.93
N ALA A 145 -9.34 -1.42 -2.01
CA ALA A 145 -9.86 -2.34 -3.02
C ALA A 145 -10.13 -3.74 -2.43
N TRP A 146 -9.41 -4.10 -1.37
CA TRP A 146 -9.63 -5.31 -0.57
C TRP A 146 -9.46 -5.00 0.92
N THR A 147 -10.04 -5.86 1.75
CA THR A 147 -9.75 -5.83 3.18
C THR A 147 -8.27 -6.12 3.41
N PRO A 148 -7.53 -5.24 4.07
CA PRO A 148 -6.16 -5.52 4.45
C PRO A 148 -6.04 -6.79 5.29
N GLY A 149 -4.92 -7.47 5.20
CA GLY A 149 -4.73 -8.71 5.93
C GLY A 149 -3.30 -9.17 5.99
N PHE A 150 -3.08 -10.35 6.56
CA PHE A 150 -1.76 -10.87 6.79
C PHE A 150 -1.71 -12.40 6.72
N TYR A 151 -0.50 -12.89 6.52
CA TYR A 151 -0.12 -14.29 6.69
C TYR A 151 0.93 -14.37 7.79
N VAL A 152 0.95 -15.51 8.48
CA VAL A 152 2.00 -15.83 9.44
C VAL A 152 2.58 -17.19 9.10
N VAL A 153 3.89 -17.27 9.09
CA VAL A 153 4.65 -18.47 8.83
C VAL A 153 5.54 -18.78 10.02
N ASP A 154 5.50 -20.00 10.48
CA ASP A 154 6.39 -20.52 11.53
C ASP A 154 7.78 -20.77 10.91
N LEU A 155 8.78 -20.09 11.43
CA LEU A 155 10.19 -20.28 11.06
C LEU A 155 10.91 -21.26 12.00
N GLY A 156 10.23 -21.70 13.06
CA GLY A 156 10.79 -22.53 14.11
C GLY A 156 11.52 -21.74 15.20
N LEU A 157 12.44 -22.42 15.88
CA LEU A 157 13.16 -21.86 17.00
C LEU A 157 13.95 -20.60 16.60
N ALA A 158 13.82 -19.54 17.40
CA ALA A 158 14.57 -18.32 17.19
C ALA A 158 16.09 -18.54 17.32
N ALA A 159 16.89 -17.64 16.75
CA ALA A 159 18.35 -17.78 16.70
C ALA A 159 19.02 -17.78 18.08
N ASP A 160 18.41 -17.17 19.07
CA ASP A 160 18.86 -17.15 20.47
C ASP A 160 18.34 -18.34 21.29
N ALA A 161 17.52 -19.21 20.69
CA ALA A 161 16.87 -20.37 21.32
C ALA A 161 15.96 -20.02 22.52
N GLN A 162 15.49 -18.78 22.64
CA GLN A 162 14.64 -18.34 23.73
C GLN A 162 13.15 -18.36 23.38
N GLY A 163 12.82 -18.34 22.09
CA GLY A 163 11.46 -18.27 21.60
C GLY A 163 11.26 -18.93 20.24
N GLU A 164 10.08 -18.73 19.68
CA GLU A 164 9.75 -19.12 18.31
C GLU A 164 9.69 -17.90 17.40
N ALA A 165 10.29 -18.01 16.24
CA ALA A 165 10.34 -16.98 15.22
C ALA A 165 9.23 -17.17 14.19
N TYR A 166 8.55 -16.10 13.87
CA TYR A 166 7.49 -16.06 12.88
C TYR A 166 7.80 -15.01 11.82
N GLN A 167 7.58 -15.36 10.57
CA GLN A 167 7.52 -14.39 9.48
C GLN A 167 6.08 -13.90 9.35
N ILE A 168 5.91 -12.61 9.26
CA ILE A 168 4.63 -11.94 9.07
C ILE A 168 4.66 -11.23 7.73
N ASP A 169 3.76 -11.59 6.84
CA ASP A 169 3.54 -10.94 5.55
C ASP A 169 2.23 -10.16 5.61
N ALA A 170 2.31 -8.88 5.89
CA ALA A 170 1.18 -7.97 5.95
C ALA A 170 0.99 -7.25 4.62
N PHE A 171 -0.24 -7.09 4.19
CA PHE A 171 -0.52 -6.45 2.91
C PHE A 171 -1.79 -5.61 2.95
N SER A 172 -1.81 -4.60 2.09
CA SER A 172 -2.98 -3.77 1.84
C SER A 172 -3.00 -3.29 0.40
N SER A 173 -4.17 -2.90 -0.05
CA SER A 173 -4.35 -2.21 -1.32
C SER A 173 -4.59 -0.72 -1.10
N GLY A 174 -4.39 0.08 -2.14
CA GLY A 174 -4.97 1.42 -2.23
C GLY A 174 -6.46 1.34 -2.58
N ALA A 175 -7.03 2.44 -3.07
CA ALA A 175 -8.41 2.48 -3.57
C ALA A 175 -8.59 1.65 -4.85
N THR A 176 -7.53 1.30 -5.54
CA THR A 176 -7.55 0.48 -6.76
C THR A 176 -6.81 -0.82 -6.59
N THR A 177 -7.23 -1.84 -7.33
CA THR A 177 -6.60 -3.17 -7.32
C THR A 177 -5.17 -3.18 -7.83
N GLY A 178 -4.77 -2.16 -8.57
CA GLY A 178 -3.40 -2.03 -9.11
C GLY A 178 -2.38 -1.46 -8.12
N THR A 179 -2.83 -0.95 -6.98
CA THR A 179 -1.95 -0.36 -5.96
C THR A 179 -1.92 -1.26 -4.75
N VAL A 180 -0.78 -1.90 -4.52
CA VAL A 180 -0.58 -2.83 -3.41
C VAL A 180 0.71 -2.49 -2.68
N ALA A 181 0.69 -2.65 -1.38
CA ALA A 181 1.88 -2.66 -0.53
C ALA A 181 1.91 -3.95 0.28
N VAL A 182 3.09 -4.51 0.41
CA VAL A 182 3.38 -5.67 1.25
C VAL A 182 4.52 -5.29 2.17
N VAL A 183 4.38 -5.62 3.45
CA VAL A 183 5.40 -5.44 4.48
C VAL A 183 5.68 -6.81 5.07
N GLU A 184 6.93 -7.22 5.00
CA GLU A 184 7.41 -8.46 5.61
C GLU A 184 8.20 -8.11 6.88
N SER A 185 7.95 -8.83 7.96
CA SER A 185 8.71 -8.73 9.20
C SER A 185 8.95 -10.11 9.81
N THR A 186 9.99 -10.20 10.62
CA THR A 186 10.23 -11.36 11.48
C THR A 186 9.97 -10.95 12.91
N TYR A 187 9.11 -11.70 13.59
CA TYR A 187 8.71 -11.45 14.97
C TYR A 187 9.02 -12.68 15.82
N GLU A 188 9.63 -12.47 16.98
CA GLU A 188 9.94 -13.52 17.92
C GLU A 188 8.96 -13.48 19.10
N VAL A 189 8.37 -14.62 19.41
CA VAL A 189 7.52 -14.81 20.59
C VAL A 189 8.28 -15.62 21.62
N GLN A 190 8.70 -14.97 22.70
CA GLN A 190 9.33 -15.65 23.82
C GLN A 190 8.29 -16.17 24.79
N GLN A 191 8.40 -17.43 25.18
CA GLN A 191 7.51 -18.02 26.15
C GLN A 191 7.74 -17.41 27.53
N GLY A 192 6.68 -16.89 28.12
CA GLY A 192 6.70 -16.31 29.48
C GLY A 192 6.96 -14.81 29.56
N VAL A 193 7.28 -14.15 28.45
CA VAL A 193 7.36 -12.69 28.41
C VAL A 193 6.00 -12.13 28.02
N VAL A 194 5.22 -11.73 29.00
CA VAL A 194 4.03 -10.91 28.74
C VAL A 194 4.52 -9.54 28.30
N ASN A 195 4.47 -9.25 27.01
CA ASN A 195 4.71 -7.91 26.49
C ASN A 195 3.61 -6.98 27.06
N ARG A 196 3.90 -6.37 28.20
CA ARG A 196 3.08 -5.27 28.73
C ARG A 196 3.42 -4.07 27.88
N GLY A 197 2.70 -3.95 26.74
CA GLY A 197 2.87 -2.87 25.80
C GLY A 197 3.22 -1.57 26.49
N GLY A 198 4.48 -1.20 26.38
CA GLY A 198 4.92 0.14 26.72
C GLY A 198 4.30 1.10 25.72
N LEU A 199 3.64 2.11 26.24
CA LEU A 199 3.10 3.27 25.53
C LEU A 199 4.17 3.96 24.72
#